data_36406d2f482b43add8c797d0bab1b8b2
#
_entry.id   36406d2f482b43add8c797d0bab1b8b2
#
_cell.length_a   1.000
_cell.length_b   1.000
_cell.length_c   1.000
_cell.angle_alpha   90.00
_cell.angle_beta   90.00
_cell.angle_gamma   90.00
#
_symmetry.space_group_name_H-M   'P 1'
#
loop_
_entity.id
_entity.type
_entity.pdbx_description
1 polymer ?
#
loop_
_entity_poly.entity_id
_entity_poly.type
_entity_poly.pdbx_seq_one_letter_code
_entity_poly.pdbx_strand_id
1 'polypeptide(L)'
;MGNGQLVAIGEPPFGAPTVFNFFPPDYVIPQTTINAPEFGLENTGSIIPRLDLADYIMHNSTGGLFVDFTAAGPFGSKAADAGALVDYLGMIFMHGQMPTDMRTAIVDYVSMVPASDATDRASLAAYLVVTSSQYKIMH
;
A
#
# COMPACT_ATOMS: atom_id res chain seq x y z
N MET A 1 -1.64 -1.60 -17.34
CA MET A 1 -2.29 -0.48 -16.64
C MET A 1 -2.63 0.58 -17.66
N GLY A 2 -3.90 0.95 -17.77
CA GLY A 2 -4.30 2.03 -18.66
C GLY A 2 -4.08 3.38 -17.98
N ASN A 3 -3.77 4.42 -18.76
CA ASN A 3 -3.64 5.80 -18.27
C ASN A 3 -4.84 6.26 -17.40
N GLY A 4 -6.03 5.65 -17.59
CA GLY A 4 -7.22 6.00 -16.84
C GLY A 4 -7.16 5.74 -15.33
N GLN A 5 -6.43 4.70 -14.87
CA GLN A 5 -6.30 4.41 -13.44
C GLN A 5 -5.41 5.43 -12.73
N LEU A 6 -4.30 5.82 -13.35
CA LEU A 6 -3.41 6.85 -12.78
C LEU A 6 -4.05 8.24 -12.78
N VAL A 7 -4.87 8.56 -13.78
CA VAL A 7 -5.68 9.79 -13.79
C VAL A 7 -6.69 9.78 -12.62
N ALA A 8 -7.32 8.64 -12.35
CA ALA A 8 -8.31 8.53 -11.27
C ALA A 8 -7.71 8.72 -9.87
N ILE A 9 -6.44 8.37 -9.66
CA ILE A 9 -5.73 8.61 -8.40
C ILE A 9 -5.05 9.99 -8.30
N GLY A 10 -5.17 10.82 -9.35
CA GLY A 10 -4.62 12.17 -9.38
C GLY A 10 -3.18 12.28 -9.84
N GLU A 11 -2.60 11.21 -10.37
CA GLU A 11 -1.18 11.15 -10.77
C GLU A 11 -1.01 10.70 -12.24
N PRO A 12 -1.55 11.47 -13.21
CA PRO A 12 -1.40 11.13 -14.63
C PRO A 12 0.07 11.22 -15.07
N PRO A 13 0.60 10.24 -15.80
CA PRO A 13 1.97 10.30 -16.31
C PRO A 13 2.20 11.58 -17.12
N PHE A 14 3.30 12.27 -16.83
CA PHE A 14 3.69 13.55 -17.46
C PHE A 14 2.66 14.69 -17.30
N GLY A 15 1.70 14.54 -16.38
CA GLY A 15 0.64 15.52 -16.13
C GLY A 15 0.79 16.31 -14.83
N ALA A 16 2.00 16.38 -14.27
CA ALA A 16 2.25 17.14 -13.05
C ALA A 16 1.86 18.62 -13.22
N PRO A 17 1.04 19.18 -12.33
CA PRO A 17 0.53 20.55 -12.46
C PRO A 17 1.60 21.62 -12.20
N THR A 18 2.66 21.27 -11.48
CA THR A 18 3.74 22.20 -11.09
C THR A 18 5.11 21.52 -11.15
N VAL A 19 6.17 22.29 -10.97
CA VAL A 19 7.56 21.79 -10.82
C VAL A 19 7.74 20.96 -9.54
N PHE A 20 6.82 21.06 -8.61
CA PHE A 20 6.80 20.28 -7.38
C PHE A 20 6.02 18.96 -7.51
N ASN A 21 5.79 18.51 -8.74
CA ASN A 21 5.04 17.30 -9.05
C ASN A 21 3.53 17.46 -8.80
N PHE A 22 2.86 16.46 -8.22
CA PHE A 22 1.40 16.38 -8.14
C PHE A 22 0.84 17.05 -6.88
N PHE A 23 1.64 17.30 -5.86
CA PHE A 23 1.19 17.88 -4.60
C PHE A 23 2.11 19.02 -4.13
N PRO A 24 1.55 20.08 -3.51
CA PRO A 24 2.33 21.18 -3.00
C PRO A 24 3.17 20.74 -1.79
N PRO A 25 4.46 21.13 -1.72
CA PRO A 25 5.36 20.68 -0.65
C PRO A 25 5.01 21.22 0.73
N ASP A 26 4.17 22.26 0.78
CA ASP A 26 3.73 22.96 2.00
C ASP A 26 2.30 22.58 2.43
N TYR A 27 1.73 21.51 1.87
CA TYR A 27 0.38 21.07 2.25
C TYR A 27 0.36 20.58 3.69
N VAL A 28 -0.53 21.18 4.48
CA VAL A 28 -0.77 20.79 5.88
C VAL A 28 -2.14 20.09 5.95
N ILE A 29 -2.18 18.96 6.63
CA ILE A 29 -3.44 18.24 6.85
C ILE A 29 -4.42 19.17 7.59
N PRO A 30 -5.66 19.35 7.11
CA PRO A 30 -6.65 20.20 7.74
C PRO A 30 -6.83 19.91 9.24
N GLN A 31 -6.89 20.95 10.06
CA GLN A 31 -7.05 20.90 11.51
C GLN A 31 -5.85 20.29 12.26
N THR A 32 -4.68 20.17 11.63
CA THR A 32 -3.44 19.71 12.25
C THR A 32 -2.29 20.67 11.94
N THR A 33 -1.12 20.39 12.51
CA THR A 33 0.14 21.05 12.15
C THR A 33 1.08 20.14 11.37
N ILE A 34 0.56 19.01 10.88
CA ILE A 34 1.34 17.99 10.19
C ILE A 34 1.45 18.38 8.72
N ASN A 35 2.68 18.62 8.27
CA ASN A 35 2.98 18.77 6.85
C ASN A 35 3.09 17.38 6.22
N ALA A 36 2.17 17.04 5.32
CA ALA A 36 2.12 15.77 4.61
C ALA A 36 1.55 16.02 3.20
N PRO A 37 2.41 16.46 2.26
CA PRO A 37 2.02 16.84 0.90
C PRO A 37 1.24 15.76 0.16
N GLU A 38 1.56 14.49 0.39
CA GLU A 38 0.96 13.31 -0.21
C GLU A 38 -0.56 13.25 0.02
N PHE A 39 -1.01 13.72 1.17
CA PHE A 39 -2.44 13.79 1.50
C PHE A 39 -3.19 14.88 0.71
N GLY A 40 -2.50 15.79 0.05
CA GLY A 40 -3.11 16.77 -0.84
C GLY A 40 -3.86 16.14 -2.03
N LEU A 41 -3.50 14.93 -2.42
CA LEU A 41 -4.20 14.16 -3.46
C LEU A 41 -5.37 13.32 -2.92
N GLU A 42 -5.48 13.17 -1.61
CA GLU A 42 -6.54 12.36 -1.01
C GLU A 42 -7.84 13.14 -0.87
N ASN A 43 -8.82 12.69 -1.59
CA ASN A 43 -10.19 13.18 -1.52
C ASN A 43 -11.16 12.02 -1.77
N THR A 44 -12.44 12.25 -1.59
CA THR A 44 -13.47 11.22 -1.77
C THR A 44 -13.48 10.60 -3.16
N GLY A 45 -12.98 11.30 -4.17
CA GLY A 45 -12.88 10.80 -5.55
C GLY A 45 -11.62 9.96 -5.82
N SER A 46 -10.55 10.13 -5.04
CA SER A 46 -9.27 9.43 -5.26
C SER A 46 -9.04 8.24 -4.33
N ILE A 47 -9.66 8.22 -3.14
CA ILE A 47 -9.48 7.13 -2.15
C ILE A 47 -9.91 5.79 -2.72
N ILE A 48 -11.12 5.67 -3.27
CA ILE A 48 -11.62 4.39 -3.80
C ILE A 48 -10.78 3.90 -4.99
N PRO A 49 -10.49 4.73 -6.03
CA PRO A 49 -9.59 4.32 -7.10
C PRO A 49 -8.19 3.85 -6.63
N ARG A 50 -7.67 4.41 -5.52
CA ARG A 50 -6.40 3.94 -4.94
C ARG A 50 -6.51 2.54 -4.33
N LEU A 51 -7.59 2.28 -3.59
CA LEU A 51 -7.86 0.95 -3.04
C LEU A 51 -8.07 -0.08 -4.15
N ASP A 52 -8.85 0.28 -5.17
CA ASP A 52 -9.09 -0.58 -6.35
C ASP A 52 -7.79 -0.85 -7.12
N LEU A 53 -6.91 0.15 -7.24
CA LEU A 53 -5.60 -0.03 -7.88
C LEU A 53 -4.71 -0.97 -7.08
N ALA A 54 -4.67 -0.83 -5.75
CA ALA A 54 -3.92 -1.73 -4.88
C ALA A 54 -4.44 -3.17 -5.01
N ASP A 55 -5.75 -3.37 -4.92
CA ASP A 55 -6.39 -4.68 -5.12
C ASP A 55 -6.07 -5.26 -6.51
N TYR A 56 -6.19 -4.44 -7.55
CA TYR A 56 -5.87 -4.85 -8.91
C TYR A 56 -4.42 -5.33 -9.06
N ILE A 57 -3.45 -4.59 -8.50
CA ILE A 57 -2.02 -4.96 -8.55
C ILE A 57 -1.76 -6.25 -7.79
N MET A 58 -2.44 -6.47 -6.66
CA MET A 58 -2.26 -7.67 -5.84
C MET A 58 -2.79 -8.94 -6.52
N HIS A 59 -3.84 -8.82 -7.34
CA HIS A 59 -4.55 -9.99 -7.87
C HIS A 59 -4.42 -10.18 -9.38
N ASN A 60 -3.79 -9.23 -10.11
CA ASN A 60 -3.70 -9.31 -11.56
C ASN A 60 -2.27 -9.17 -12.07
N SER A 61 -1.98 -9.87 -13.18
CA SER A 61 -0.79 -9.63 -13.95
C SER A 61 -1.03 -8.57 -15.03
N THR A 62 -0.11 -7.63 -15.19
CA THR A 62 -0.21 -6.58 -16.20
C THR A 62 1.10 -6.46 -16.98
N GLY A 63 1.06 -6.69 -18.28
CA GLY A 63 2.25 -6.59 -19.13
C GLY A 63 3.39 -7.53 -18.75
N GLY A 64 3.08 -8.69 -18.16
CA GLY A 64 4.07 -9.64 -17.65
C GLY A 64 4.61 -9.31 -16.25
N LEU A 65 4.15 -8.23 -15.63
CA LEU A 65 4.45 -7.91 -14.24
C LEU A 65 3.35 -8.48 -13.35
N PHE A 66 3.74 -9.13 -12.26
CA PHE A 66 2.84 -9.64 -11.22
C PHE A 66 3.56 -9.65 -9.88
N VAL A 67 2.80 -9.60 -8.80
CA VAL A 67 3.33 -9.80 -7.45
C VAL A 67 3.21 -11.28 -7.11
N ASP A 68 4.32 -11.92 -6.77
CA ASP A 68 4.34 -13.35 -6.45
C ASP A 68 3.99 -13.59 -4.98
N PHE A 69 2.73 -13.93 -4.75
CA PHE A 69 2.21 -14.34 -3.43
C PHE A 69 2.13 -15.85 -3.26
N THR A 70 2.59 -16.65 -4.24
CA THR A 70 2.56 -18.10 -4.09
C THR A 70 3.35 -18.55 -2.86
N ALA A 71 3.05 -19.74 -2.33
CA ALA A 71 3.73 -20.28 -1.14
C ALA A 71 5.25 -20.38 -1.31
N ALA A 72 5.76 -20.47 -2.54
CA ALA A 72 7.20 -20.49 -2.85
C ALA A 72 7.77 -19.08 -3.07
N GLY A 73 6.92 -18.06 -3.25
CA GLY A 73 7.32 -16.69 -3.50
C GLY A 73 7.88 -15.98 -2.27
N PRO A 74 8.40 -14.76 -2.46
CA PRO A 74 9.09 -14.02 -1.39
C PRO A 74 8.18 -13.67 -0.20
N PHE A 75 6.89 -13.49 -0.44
CA PHE A 75 5.89 -13.17 0.58
C PHE A 75 5.23 -14.43 1.14
N GLY A 76 4.72 -15.31 0.29
CA GLY A 76 4.02 -16.51 0.70
C GLY A 76 4.88 -17.49 1.49
N SER A 77 6.18 -17.56 1.22
CA SER A 77 7.13 -18.38 2.00
C SER A 77 7.22 -17.97 3.49
N LYS A 78 6.76 -16.77 3.85
CA LYS A 78 6.71 -16.25 5.23
C LYS A 78 5.31 -16.33 5.83
N ALA A 79 4.31 -16.71 5.06
CA ALA A 79 2.90 -16.67 5.46
C ALA A 79 2.54 -17.66 6.56
N ALA A 80 3.37 -18.65 6.85
CA ALA A 80 3.19 -19.57 7.99
C ALA A 80 3.20 -18.82 9.33
N ASP A 81 4.01 -17.76 9.45
CA ASP A 81 4.08 -16.87 10.61
C ASP A 81 3.63 -15.47 10.20
N ALA A 82 2.46 -15.05 10.68
CA ALA A 82 1.89 -13.74 10.37
C ALA A 82 2.79 -12.58 10.85
N GLY A 83 3.45 -12.74 11.99
CA GLY A 83 4.38 -11.74 12.52
C GLY A 83 5.60 -11.58 11.60
N ALA A 84 6.24 -12.68 11.22
CA ALA A 84 7.39 -12.65 10.31
C ALA A 84 7.03 -12.10 8.92
N LEU A 85 5.82 -12.39 8.42
CA LEU A 85 5.32 -11.84 7.17
C LEU A 85 5.14 -10.32 7.25
N VAL A 86 4.49 -9.83 8.29
CA VAL A 86 4.23 -8.39 8.48
C VAL A 86 5.53 -7.62 8.73
N ASP A 87 6.48 -8.19 9.46
CA ASP A 87 7.81 -7.60 9.66
C ASP A 87 8.58 -7.47 8.34
N TYR A 88 8.51 -8.49 7.50
CA TYR A 88 9.14 -8.47 6.17
C TYR A 88 8.51 -7.41 5.27
N LEU A 89 7.17 -7.31 5.26
CA LEU A 89 6.46 -6.26 4.51
C LEU A 89 6.81 -4.85 5.04
N GLY A 90 6.89 -4.69 6.37
CA GLY A 90 7.30 -3.44 6.99
C GLY A 90 8.72 -3.04 6.61
N MET A 91 9.64 -4.01 6.49
CA MET A 91 10.99 -3.74 6.01
C MET A 91 11.01 -3.25 4.56
N ILE A 92 10.25 -3.92 3.67
CA ILE A 92 10.26 -3.60 2.23
C ILE A 92 9.49 -2.31 1.92
N PHE A 93 8.28 -2.18 2.44
CA PHE A 93 7.37 -1.09 2.07
C PHE A 93 7.50 0.14 2.96
N MET A 94 7.94 -0.01 4.20
CA MET A 94 8.01 1.07 5.18
C MET A 94 9.43 1.26 5.73
N HIS A 95 10.45 0.75 5.04
CA HIS A 95 11.87 0.91 5.43
C HIS A 95 12.16 0.52 6.90
N GLY A 96 11.38 -0.42 7.45
CA GLY A 96 11.47 -0.84 8.85
C GLY A 96 10.83 0.12 9.86
N GLN A 97 10.09 1.13 9.40
CA GLN A 97 9.48 2.16 10.26
C GLN A 97 7.98 1.92 10.50
N MET A 98 7.52 0.67 10.40
CA MET A 98 6.12 0.34 10.71
C MET A 98 5.82 0.59 12.19
N PRO A 99 4.79 1.43 12.52
CA PRO A 99 4.36 1.64 13.89
C PRO A 99 3.91 0.34 14.56
N THR A 100 4.17 0.19 15.87
CA THR A 100 3.85 -1.03 16.62
C THR A 100 2.36 -1.34 16.66
N ASP A 101 1.52 -0.33 16.78
CA ASP A 101 0.07 -0.46 16.77
C ASP A 101 -0.46 -0.94 15.41
N MET A 102 0.04 -0.37 14.33
CA MET A 102 -0.25 -0.82 12.95
C MET A 102 0.18 -2.27 12.76
N ARG A 103 1.41 -2.61 13.17
CA ARG A 103 1.93 -3.98 13.09
C ARG A 103 1.00 -4.96 13.81
N THR A 104 0.64 -4.64 15.05
CA THR A 104 -0.22 -5.50 15.87
C THR A 104 -1.58 -5.71 15.20
N ALA A 105 -2.22 -4.64 14.75
CA ALA A 105 -3.53 -4.72 14.10
C ALA A 105 -3.49 -5.58 12.82
N ILE A 106 -2.43 -5.43 12.00
CA ILE A 106 -2.29 -6.22 10.77
C ILE A 106 -2.02 -7.70 11.11
N VAL A 107 -1.15 -8.00 12.07
CA VAL A 107 -0.85 -9.38 12.50
C VAL A 107 -2.12 -10.06 13.01
N ASP A 108 -2.91 -9.39 13.84
CA ASP A 108 -4.15 -9.93 14.38
C ASP A 108 -5.14 -10.28 13.27
N TYR A 109 -5.32 -9.36 12.31
CA TYR A 109 -6.24 -9.57 11.20
C TYR A 109 -5.78 -10.68 10.24
N VAL A 110 -4.50 -10.67 9.86
CA VAL A 110 -3.89 -11.66 8.97
C VAL A 110 -3.89 -13.06 9.59
N SER A 111 -3.80 -13.16 10.92
CA SER A 111 -3.85 -14.43 11.65
C SER A 111 -5.22 -15.12 11.57
N MET A 112 -6.28 -14.40 11.19
CA MET A 112 -7.61 -14.99 10.96
C MET A 112 -7.65 -15.83 9.67
N VAL A 113 -6.75 -15.56 8.71
CA VAL A 113 -6.60 -16.38 7.50
C VAL A 113 -5.79 -17.64 7.87
N PRO A 114 -6.22 -18.86 7.50
CA PRO A 114 -5.48 -20.07 7.77
C PRO A 114 -4.04 -20.03 7.24
N ALA A 115 -3.08 -20.56 8.00
CA ALA A 115 -1.68 -20.59 7.58
C ALA A 115 -1.45 -21.46 6.33
N SER A 116 -2.37 -22.39 6.03
CA SER A 116 -2.36 -23.19 4.80
C SER A 116 -2.64 -22.37 3.55
N ASP A 117 -3.33 -21.23 3.69
CA ASP A 117 -3.73 -20.36 2.58
C ASP A 117 -2.69 -19.23 2.40
N ALA A 118 -1.45 -19.65 2.12
CA ALA A 118 -0.28 -18.78 2.09
C ALA A 118 -0.43 -17.60 1.12
N THR A 119 -1.05 -17.84 -0.04
CA THR A 119 -1.28 -16.82 -1.06
C THR A 119 -2.22 -15.74 -0.57
N ASP A 120 -3.38 -16.11 -0.04
CA ASP A 120 -4.39 -15.18 0.45
C ASP A 120 -3.88 -14.41 1.67
N ARG A 121 -3.17 -15.11 2.56
CA ARG A 121 -2.56 -14.50 3.73
C ARG A 121 -1.52 -13.44 3.37
N ALA A 122 -0.67 -13.74 2.39
CA ALA A 122 0.37 -12.84 1.95
C ALA A 122 -0.18 -11.62 1.17
N SER A 123 -1.15 -11.85 0.27
CA SER A 123 -1.80 -10.76 -0.48
C SER A 123 -2.59 -9.84 0.43
N LEU A 124 -3.35 -10.38 1.39
CA LEU A 124 -4.08 -9.60 2.38
C LEU A 124 -3.14 -8.73 3.23
N ALA A 125 -2.05 -9.32 3.74
CA ALA A 125 -1.06 -8.57 4.52
C ALA A 125 -0.46 -7.41 3.72
N ALA A 126 -0.06 -7.65 2.48
CA ALA A 126 0.48 -6.63 1.59
C ALA A 126 -0.55 -5.53 1.31
N TYR A 127 -1.81 -5.91 1.01
CA TYR A 127 -2.90 -4.97 0.78
C TYR A 127 -3.12 -4.05 1.99
N LEU A 128 -3.19 -4.59 3.20
CA LEU A 128 -3.37 -3.80 4.43
C LEU A 128 -2.22 -2.83 4.67
N VAL A 129 -0.98 -3.21 4.38
CA VAL A 129 0.17 -2.32 4.49
C VAL A 129 0.06 -1.17 3.49
N VAL A 130 -0.06 -1.45 2.19
CA VAL A 130 0.01 -0.41 1.15
C VAL A 130 -1.22 0.51 1.10
N THR A 131 -2.35 0.08 1.66
CA THR A 131 -3.56 0.90 1.76
C THR A 131 -3.64 1.72 3.04
N SER A 132 -2.74 1.49 3.99
CA SER A 132 -2.71 2.23 5.25
C SER A 132 -2.33 3.70 5.05
N SER A 133 -2.80 4.55 5.96
CA SER A 133 -2.40 5.96 5.98
C SER A 133 -0.92 6.15 6.32
N GLN A 134 -0.36 5.26 7.14
CA GLN A 134 1.05 5.30 7.54
C GLN A 134 2.00 5.02 6.37
N TYR A 135 1.63 4.11 5.47
CA TYR A 135 2.41 3.84 4.25
C TYR A 135 2.54 5.05 3.33
N LYS A 136 1.54 5.93 3.33
CA LYS A 136 1.49 7.10 2.44
C LYS A 136 2.37 8.25 2.90
N ILE A 137 2.81 8.23 4.16
CA ILE A 137 3.71 9.26 4.70
C ILE A 137 5.13 8.89 4.30
N MET A 138 5.80 9.75 3.55
CA MET A 138 7.23 9.60 3.25
C MET A 138 8.04 9.87 4.52
N HIS A 139 8.95 8.94 4.86
CA HIS A 139 9.84 9.01 6.01
C HIS A 139 11.28 9.26 5.57
#